data_47a005b0bb53a63fe383bfcd760eb701
#
_entry.id   47a005b0bb53a63fe383bfcd760eb701
#
_cell.length_a   1.000
_cell.length_b   1.000
_cell.length_c   1.000
_cell.angle_alpha   90.00
_cell.angle_beta   90.00
_cell.angle_gamma   90.00
#
_symmetry.space_group_name_H-M   'P 1'
#
loop_
_entity.id
_entity.type
_entity.pdbx_description
1 polymer ?
#
loop_
_entity_poly.entity_id
_entity_poly.type
_entity_poly.pdbx_seq_one_letter_code
_entity_poly.pdbx_strand_id
1 'polypeptide(L)'
;MKISIITSTYNSEKTVKDTLDSILNQTYKDIELLIIDGKSKDNTLEIVRRYEKMFQGKLRYISEPDKGIYDAMNKGIGMATGDVVGILNSDDLYMDNKVLEDIANAFNQNNVDAIYGNLIFVEEHDTNKVVRTWKGSQYYPESFLNGWHPAHPTFYVRREVYEKYGVFDISFNVSADFELMLRFIEKHRISNLYMDRTLIRMRMGGESTGSIGKIITGNKNVLRAFEKNGFKVSVFYPVKRLLPKAIDMIKNKLKFKK
;
A
#
# COMPACT_ATOMS: atom_id res chain seq x y z
N MET A 1 -7.15 -8.16 -18.38
CA MET A 1 -7.22 -8.29 -16.90
C MET A 1 -7.38 -6.90 -16.32
N LYS A 2 -8.50 -6.61 -15.73
CA LYS A 2 -8.80 -5.27 -15.19
C LYS A 2 -8.15 -5.09 -13.81
N ILE A 3 -7.50 -3.92 -13.58
CA ILE A 3 -6.92 -3.57 -12.29
C ILE A 3 -7.77 -2.48 -11.63
N SER A 4 -8.28 -2.74 -10.41
CA SER A 4 -8.91 -1.75 -9.56
C SER A 4 -7.85 -1.06 -8.70
N ILE A 5 -7.72 0.26 -8.83
CA ILE A 5 -6.84 1.07 -7.99
C ILE A 5 -7.73 1.79 -6.99
N ILE A 6 -7.44 1.62 -5.69
CA ILE A 6 -8.17 2.28 -4.61
C ILE A 6 -7.30 3.38 -4.03
N THR A 7 -7.83 4.59 -3.95
CA THR A 7 -7.17 5.73 -3.32
C THR A 7 -8.09 6.31 -2.25
N SER A 8 -7.69 6.17 -0.99
CA SER A 8 -8.38 6.82 0.14
C SER A 8 -7.91 8.26 0.26
N THR A 9 -8.84 9.21 0.42
CA THR A 9 -8.54 10.64 0.56
C THR A 9 -9.19 11.23 1.80
N TYR A 10 -8.47 12.11 2.49
CA TYR A 10 -9.02 12.97 3.54
C TYR A 10 -8.15 14.22 3.66
N ASN A 11 -8.70 15.39 3.28
CA ASN A 11 -7.99 16.67 3.24
C ASN A 11 -6.62 16.56 2.50
N SER A 12 -6.66 16.02 1.28
CA SER A 12 -5.48 15.68 0.48
C SER A 12 -5.23 16.66 -0.68
N GLU A 13 -5.77 17.88 -0.63
CA GLU A 13 -5.68 18.86 -1.73
C GLU A 13 -4.26 19.13 -2.22
N LYS A 14 -3.26 19.00 -1.32
CA LYS A 14 -1.85 19.28 -1.63
C LYS A 14 -1.17 18.18 -2.45
N THR A 15 -1.67 16.95 -2.37
CA THR A 15 -0.97 15.76 -2.88
C THR A 15 -1.77 14.95 -3.88
N VAL A 16 -3.10 14.89 -3.74
CA VAL A 16 -3.97 14.05 -4.56
C VAL A 16 -3.82 14.28 -6.06
N LYS A 17 -3.51 15.50 -6.48
CA LYS A 17 -3.24 15.83 -7.89
C LYS A 17 -2.08 15.01 -8.44
N ASP A 18 -0.96 14.93 -7.72
CA ASP A 18 0.23 14.20 -8.17
C ASP A 18 -0.07 12.70 -8.27
N THR A 19 -0.82 12.15 -7.30
CA THR A 19 -1.29 10.76 -7.33
C THR A 19 -2.15 10.49 -8.56
N LEU A 20 -3.15 11.34 -8.83
CA LEU A 20 -4.04 11.21 -9.99
C LEU A 20 -3.28 11.32 -11.32
N ASP A 21 -2.34 12.25 -11.42
CA ASP A 21 -1.46 12.37 -12.60
C ASP A 21 -0.64 11.10 -12.81
N SER A 22 -0.10 10.51 -11.75
CA SER A 22 0.72 9.29 -11.85
C SER A 22 -0.08 8.08 -12.33
N ILE A 23 -1.39 8.01 -12.00
CA ILE A 23 -2.31 6.97 -12.48
C ILE A 23 -2.74 7.24 -13.93
N LEU A 24 -3.11 8.48 -14.24
CA LEU A 24 -3.58 8.87 -15.57
C LEU A 24 -2.52 8.62 -16.66
N ASN A 25 -1.26 8.82 -16.30
CA ASN A 25 -0.12 8.64 -17.19
C ASN A 25 0.31 7.18 -17.40
N GLN A 26 -0.31 6.21 -16.75
CA GLN A 26 0.03 4.79 -16.94
C GLN A 26 -0.27 4.34 -18.37
N THR A 27 0.62 3.52 -18.95
CA THR A 27 0.47 2.93 -20.29
C THR A 27 -0.65 1.91 -20.31
N TYR A 28 -0.83 1.15 -19.24
CA TYR A 28 -1.89 0.17 -19.08
C TYR A 28 -3.26 0.85 -18.90
N LYS A 29 -4.22 0.53 -19.78
CA LYS A 29 -5.50 1.25 -19.84
C LYS A 29 -6.71 0.47 -19.32
N ASP A 30 -6.58 -0.83 -19.06
CA ASP A 30 -7.67 -1.64 -18.50
C ASP A 30 -7.69 -1.52 -16.97
N ILE A 31 -8.03 -0.31 -16.50
CA ILE A 31 -8.07 0.06 -15.10
C ILE A 31 -9.42 0.68 -14.73
N GLU A 32 -9.76 0.61 -13.45
CA GLU A 32 -10.69 1.54 -12.80
C GLU A 32 -10.00 2.18 -11.60
N LEU A 33 -10.32 3.44 -11.34
CA LEU A 33 -9.87 4.19 -10.18
C LEU A 33 -11.03 4.46 -9.26
N LEU A 34 -10.91 4.05 -8.00
CA LEU A 34 -11.91 4.21 -6.95
C LEU A 34 -11.37 5.18 -5.90
N ILE A 35 -11.92 6.39 -5.85
CA ILE A 35 -11.58 7.38 -4.82
C ILE A 35 -12.60 7.27 -3.70
N ILE A 36 -12.10 6.99 -2.50
CA ILE A 36 -12.89 6.90 -1.29
C ILE A 36 -12.51 8.08 -0.39
N ASP A 37 -13.35 9.09 -0.40
CA ASP A 37 -13.11 10.33 0.34
C ASP A 37 -13.81 10.31 1.70
N GLY A 38 -13.04 10.52 2.76
CA GLY A 38 -13.49 10.57 4.15
C GLY A 38 -14.22 11.86 4.52
N LYS A 39 -14.99 12.47 3.58
CA LYS A 39 -15.67 13.75 3.74
C LYS A 39 -14.71 14.92 3.94
N SER A 40 -13.78 15.09 3.02
CA SER A 40 -12.81 16.19 2.98
C SER A 40 -13.50 17.55 3.03
N LYS A 41 -12.85 18.52 3.68
CA LYS A 41 -13.33 19.90 3.86
C LYS A 41 -12.52 20.92 3.07
N ASP A 42 -11.43 20.47 2.44
CA ASP A 42 -10.55 21.24 1.57
C ASP A 42 -10.94 21.05 0.09
N ASN A 43 -10.07 21.45 -0.83
CA ASN A 43 -10.33 21.34 -2.28
C ASN A 43 -10.14 19.92 -2.86
N THR A 44 -9.93 18.88 -2.03
CA THR A 44 -9.71 17.51 -2.51
C THR A 44 -10.78 17.04 -3.50
N LEU A 45 -12.07 17.18 -3.15
CA LEU A 45 -13.17 16.75 -4.02
C LEU A 45 -13.29 17.59 -5.31
N GLU A 46 -12.94 18.87 -5.28
CA GLU A 46 -12.93 19.69 -6.49
C GLU A 46 -11.86 19.19 -7.46
N ILE A 47 -10.68 18.82 -6.96
CA ILE A 47 -9.62 18.22 -7.76
C ILE A 47 -10.10 16.89 -8.35
N VAL A 48 -10.66 15.99 -7.55
CA VAL A 48 -11.16 14.67 -8.00
C VAL A 48 -12.18 14.83 -9.14
N ARG A 49 -13.15 15.76 -9.01
CA ARG A 49 -14.17 16.02 -10.05
C ARG A 49 -13.58 16.51 -11.37
N ARG A 50 -12.49 17.28 -11.33
CA ARG A 50 -11.77 17.71 -12.54
C ARG A 50 -11.15 16.51 -13.26
N TYR A 51 -10.58 15.56 -12.51
CA TYR A 51 -9.97 14.35 -13.06
C TYR A 51 -10.98 13.32 -13.57
N GLU A 52 -12.22 13.29 -13.04
CA GLU A 52 -13.26 12.36 -13.48
C GLU A 52 -13.44 12.40 -15.01
N LYS A 53 -13.46 13.62 -15.59
CA LYS A 53 -13.56 13.81 -17.04
C LYS A 53 -12.33 13.27 -17.80
N MET A 54 -11.14 13.42 -17.22
CA MET A 54 -9.89 12.99 -17.83
C MET A 54 -9.77 11.45 -17.85
N PHE A 55 -10.33 10.78 -16.86
CA PHE A 55 -10.38 9.32 -16.76
C PHE A 55 -11.48 8.66 -17.62
N GLN A 56 -12.31 9.43 -18.33
CA GLN A 56 -13.26 8.92 -19.33
C GLN A 56 -14.16 7.79 -18.79
N GLY A 57 -14.73 7.98 -17.61
CA GLY A 57 -15.60 7.01 -16.94
C GLY A 57 -14.90 5.90 -16.16
N LYS A 58 -13.56 5.87 -16.14
CA LYS A 58 -12.80 4.88 -15.36
C LYS A 58 -12.60 5.30 -13.90
N LEU A 59 -12.83 6.57 -13.54
CA LEU A 59 -12.81 7.06 -12.19
C LEU A 59 -14.22 7.09 -11.62
N ARG A 60 -14.41 6.46 -10.49
CA ARG A 60 -15.61 6.57 -9.64
C ARG A 60 -15.20 7.05 -8.26
N TYR A 61 -16.01 7.84 -7.59
CA TYR A 61 -15.73 8.27 -6.23
C TYR A 61 -16.99 8.27 -5.36
N ILE A 62 -16.77 8.12 -4.06
CA ILE A 62 -17.76 8.38 -3.01
C ILE A 62 -17.13 9.31 -1.99
N SER A 63 -17.95 10.15 -1.34
CA SER A 63 -17.51 11.03 -0.25
C SER A 63 -18.47 10.92 0.91
N GLU A 64 -18.03 10.25 1.97
CA GLU A 64 -18.80 10.01 3.17
C GLU A 64 -17.87 9.81 4.39
N PRO A 65 -18.35 9.98 5.62
CA PRO A 65 -17.53 9.69 6.79
C PRO A 65 -17.04 8.25 6.81
N ASP A 66 -15.81 8.05 7.25
CA ASP A 66 -15.22 6.74 7.50
C ASP A 66 -14.72 6.61 8.97
N LYS A 67 -14.39 5.38 9.34
CA LYS A 67 -13.79 5.03 10.64
C LYS A 67 -12.26 4.93 10.55
N GLY A 68 -11.66 5.67 9.63
CA GLY A 68 -10.23 5.69 9.35
C GLY A 68 -9.88 5.04 8.00
N ILE A 69 -8.62 5.16 7.61
CA ILE A 69 -8.12 4.80 6.28
C ILE A 69 -8.47 3.36 5.85
N TYR A 70 -8.45 2.40 6.77
CA TYR A 70 -8.75 1.01 6.45
C TYR A 70 -10.24 0.77 6.19
N ASP A 71 -11.13 1.55 6.81
CA ASP A 71 -12.56 1.53 6.50
C ASP A 71 -12.80 2.09 5.08
N ALA A 72 -12.13 3.19 4.74
CA ALA A 72 -12.15 3.73 3.38
C ALA A 72 -11.62 2.71 2.35
N MET A 73 -10.48 2.05 2.63
CA MET A 73 -9.95 0.99 1.77
C MET A 73 -10.94 -0.16 1.60
N ASN A 74 -11.63 -0.59 2.67
CA ASN A 74 -12.65 -1.65 2.61
C ASN A 74 -13.85 -1.27 1.75
N LYS A 75 -14.32 -0.02 1.83
CA LYS A 75 -15.37 0.48 0.93
C LYS A 75 -14.90 0.40 -0.53
N GLY A 76 -13.65 0.80 -0.80
CA GLY A 76 -13.06 0.69 -2.13
C GLY A 76 -12.96 -0.76 -2.62
N ILE A 77 -12.55 -1.70 -1.77
CA ILE A 77 -12.51 -3.14 -2.11
C ILE A 77 -13.91 -3.65 -2.44
N GLY A 78 -14.93 -3.25 -1.66
CA GLY A 78 -16.32 -3.62 -1.93
C GLY A 78 -16.88 -3.05 -3.23
N MET A 79 -16.34 -1.94 -3.73
CA MET A 79 -16.71 -1.32 -5.00
C MET A 79 -15.91 -1.85 -6.20
N ALA A 80 -14.78 -2.52 -5.95
CA ALA A 80 -13.88 -3.00 -6.99
C ALA A 80 -14.54 -4.06 -7.88
N THR A 81 -14.37 -3.91 -9.18
CA THR A 81 -14.87 -4.85 -10.21
C THR A 81 -13.76 -5.46 -11.05
N GLY A 82 -12.53 -5.04 -10.84
CA GLY A 82 -11.36 -5.59 -11.52
C GLY A 82 -10.95 -6.96 -10.99
N ASP A 83 -10.14 -7.66 -11.75
CA ASP A 83 -9.59 -8.96 -11.40
C ASP A 83 -8.57 -8.87 -10.26
N VAL A 84 -7.85 -7.76 -10.23
CA VAL A 84 -6.79 -7.44 -9.27
C VAL A 84 -7.06 -6.11 -8.60
N VAL A 85 -6.78 -6.02 -7.31
CA VAL A 85 -6.90 -4.80 -6.50
C VAL A 85 -5.53 -4.35 -6.04
N GLY A 86 -5.22 -3.08 -6.27
CA GLY A 86 -4.07 -2.37 -5.71
C GLY A 86 -4.51 -1.13 -4.93
N ILE A 87 -3.73 -0.74 -3.94
CA ILE A 87 -3.99 0.45 -3.13
C ILE A 87 -2.86 1.45 -3.35
N LEU A 88 -3.21 2.66 -3.75
CA LEU A 88 -2.29 3.79 -3.88
C LEU A 88 -2.83 4.95 -3.05
N ASN A 89 -2.14 5.33 -1.99
CA ASN A 89 -2.57 6.43 -1.12
C ASN A 89 -2.55 7.77 -1.85
N SER A 90 -3.31 8.74 -1.34
CA SER A 90 -3.49 10.06 -1.98
C SER A 90 -2.26 10.98 -1.96
N ASP A 91 -1.16 10.52 -1.37
CA ASP A 91 0.14 11.20 -1.30
C ASP A 91 1.26 10.39 -1.99
N ASP A 92 0.97 9.18 -2.47
CA ASP A 92 1.93 8.29 -3.13
C ASP A 92 1.80 8.34 -4.66
N LEU A 93 2.86 7.93 -5.36
CA LEU A 93 2.93 7.94 -6.83
C LEU A 93 3.48 6.61 -7.34
N TYR A 94 3.06 6.23 -8.55
CA TYR A 94 3.78 5.19 -9.31
C TYR A 94 5.19 5.65 -9.65
N MET A 95 6.13 4.70 -9.67
CA MET A 95 7.54 5.00 -9.98
C MET A 95 7.72 5.58 -11.37
N ASP A 96 6.99 5.07 -12.35
CA ASP A 96 6.95 5.50 -13.74
C ASP A 96 5.62 5.10 -14.41
N ASN A 97 5.49 5.35 -15.70
CA ASN A 97 4.27 5.12 -16.47
C ASN A 97 4.03 3.66 -16.91
N LYS A 98 4.94 2.72 -16.61
CA LYS A 98 4.82 1.30 -17.00
C LYS A 98 4.49 0.37 -15.81
N VAL A 99 4.36 0.90 -14.61
CA VAL A 99 4.17 0.08 -13.41
C VAL A 99 2.97 -0.84 -13.52
N LEU A 100 1.81 -0.33 -13.93
CA LEU A 100 0.60 -1.15 -14.05
C LEU A 100 0.69 -2.16 -15.22
N GLU A 101 1.37 -1.82 -16.29
CA GLU A 101 1.63 -2.74 -17.41
C GLU A 101 2.49 -3.92 -16.96
N ASP A 102 3.56 -3.65 -16.21
CA ASP A 102 4.43 -4.70 -15.68
C ASP A 102 3.73 -5.58 -14.65
N ILE A 103 2.88 -5.00 -13.79
CA ILE A 103 2.06 -5.78 -12.86
C ILE A 103 1.07 -6.66 -13.63
N ALA A 104 0.38 -6.11 -14.64
CA ALA A 104 -0.54 -6.88 -15.47
C ALA A 104 0.16 -8.04 -16.19
N ASN A 105 1.32 -7.79 -16.76
CA ASN A 105 2.14 -8.79 -17.42
C ASN A 105 2.59 -9.88 -16.46
N ALA A 106 3.01 -9.51 -15.25
CA ALA A 106 3.43 -10.45 -14.23
C ALA A 106 2.29 -11.38 -13.80
N PHE A 107 1.07 -10.87 -13.60
CA PHE A 107 -0.11 -11.71 -13.33
C PHE A 107 -0.50 -12.60 -14.50
N ASN A 108 -0.39 -12.11 -15.74
CA ASN A 108 -0.72 -12.89 -16.94
C ASN A 108 0.29 -14.03 -17.20
N GLN A 109 1.55 -13.82 -16.84
CA GLN A 109 2.63 -14.81 -17.03
C GLN A 109 2.72 -15.83 -15.88
N ASN A 110 2.19 -15.47 -14.71
CA ASN A 110 2.30 -16.28 -13.51
C ASN A 110 0.90 -16.48 -12.89
N ASN A 111 0.53 -17.71 -12.64
CA ASN A 111 -0.72 -18.01 -11.95
C ASN A 111 -0.56 -17.82 -10.44
N VAL A 112 -0.53 -16.55 -10.00
CA VAL A 112 -0.35 -16.19 -8.59
C VAL A 112 -1.51 -15.35 -8.08
N ASP A 113 -1.74 -15.40 -6.76
CA ASP A 113 -2.79 -14.67 -6.07
C ASP A 113 -2.38 -13.23 -5.75
N ALA A 114 -1.09 -12.99 -5.55
CA ALA A 114 -0.57 -11.66 -5.20
C ALA A 114 0.80 -11.39 -5.83
N ILE A 115 1.06 -10.09 -6.07
CA ILE A 115 2.35 -9.56 -6.51
C ILE A 115 2.73 -8.41 -5.60
N TYR A 116 4.02 -8.28 -5.31
CA TYR A 116 4.58 -7.13 -4.60
C TYR A 116 5.99 -6.82 -5.10
N GLY A 117 6.45 -5.60 -4.83
CA GLY A 117 7.75 -5.14 -5.30
C GLY A 117 8.47 -4.23 -4.29
N ASN A 118 9.39 -3.43 -4.81
CA ASN A 118 10.13 -2.44 -4.04
C ASN A 118 9.38 -1.10 -4.01
N LEU A 119 9.68 -0.28 -3.01
CA LEU A 119 9.32 1.13 -3.01
C LEU A 119 10.51 2.01 -2.60
N ILE A 120 10.45 3.28 -2.96
CA ILE A 120 11.33 4.32 -2.44
C ILE A 120 10.53 5.33 -1.63
N PHE A 121 11.15 5.83 -0.56
CA PHE A 121 10.63 6.99 0.17
C PHE A 121 11.23 8.25 -0.45
N VAL A 122 10.38 9.22 -0.71
CA VAL A 122 10.76 10.52 -1.29
C VAL A 122 10.44 11.65 -0.32
N GLU A 123 11.08 12.82 -0.50
CA GLU A 123 10.76 13.99 0.32
C GLU A 123 9.32 14.45 0.11
N GLU A 124 8.75 15.11 1.12
CA GLU A 124 7.37 15.60 1.10
C GLU A 124 7.11 16.57 -0.05
N HIS A 125 8.03 17.49 -0.29
CA HIS A 125 7.88 18.56 -1.27
C HIS A 125 8.63 18.34 -2.59
N ASP A 126 9.51 17.32 -2.64
CA ASP A 126 10.24 16.93 -3.86
C ASP A 126 10.24 15.41 -4.04
N THR A 127 9.27 14.95 -4.83
CA THR A 127 9.09 13.52 -5.12
C THR A 127 10.21 12.90 -5.98
N ASN A 128 11.15 13.69 -6.46
CA ASN A 128 12.35 13.19 -7.16
C ASN A 128 13.51 12.93 -6.20
N LYS A 129 13.48 13.50 -5.01
CA LYS A 129 14.53 13.33 -4.01
C LYS A 129 14.30 12.10 -3.15
N VAL A 130 15.07 11.05 -3.42
CA VAL A 130 14.99 9.78 -2.70
C VAL A 130 15.64 9.90 -1.33
N VAL A 131 14.90 9.57 -0.28
CA VAL A 131 15.35 9.55 1.11
C VAL A 131 15.82 8.15 1.53
N ARG A 132 15.09 7.12 1.11
CA ARG A 132 15.35 5.73 1.48
C ARG A 132 14.72 4.78 0.47
N THR A 133 15.35 3.63 0.27
CA THR A 133 14.80 2.51 -0.49
C THR A 133 14.31 1.41 0.46
N TRP A 134 13.15 0.87 0.19
CA TRP A 134 12.68 -0.39 0.76
C TRP A 134 12.77 -1.45 -0.34
N LYS A 135 13.85 -2.21 -0.32
CA LYS A 135 14.00 -3.37 -1.19
C LYS A 135 13.31 -4.56 -0.55
N GLY A 136 12.37 -5.17 -1.28
CA GLY A 136 11.71 -6.41 -0.90
C GLY A 136 12.60 -7.63 -1.18
N SER A 137 12.04 -8.80 -0.95
CA SER A 137 12.62 -10.08 -1.34
C SER A 137 11.52 -11.12 -1.51
N GLN A 138 11.85 -12.25 -2.13
CA GLN A 138 10.92 -13.39 -2.22
C GLN A 138 10.49 -13.84 -0.81
N TYR A 139 9.20 -14.15 -0.68
CA TYR A 139 8.64 -14.76 0.52
C TYR A 139 9.10 -16.23 0.65
N TYR A 140 9.41 -16.63 1.85
CA TYR A 140 9.60 -18.00 2.28
C TYR A 140 8.75 -18.28 3.53
N PRO A 141 8.31 -19.50 3.79
CA PRO A 141 7.59 -19.86 5.02
C PRO A 141 8.30 -19.32 6.26
N GLU A 142 7.51 -18.75 7.19
CA GLU A 142 7.97 -18.11 8.43
C GLU A 142 8.72 -16.77 8.25
N SER A 143 8.79 -16.21 7.04
CA SER A 143 9.43 -14.91 6.83
C SER A 143 8.84 -13.81 7.73
N PHE A 144 7.52 -13.79 7.90
CA PHE A 144 6.86 -12.83 8.80
C PHE A 144 7.34 -12.97 10.25
N LEU A 145 7.52 -14.20 10.75
CA LEU A 145 8.01 -14.47 12.11
C LEU A 145 9.47 -14.01 12.29
N ASN A 146 10.17 -13.86 11.17
CA ASN A 146 11.55 -13.37 11.13
C ASN A 146 11.71 -11.88 10.84
N GLY A 147 10.59 -11.13 10.85
CA GLY A 147 10.60 -9.66 10.72
C GLY A 147 10.45 -9.15 9.29
N TRP A 148 10.34 -10.05 8.30
CA TRP A 148 10.07 -9.70 6.93
C TRP A 148 8.57 -9.47 6.68
N HIS A 149 8.24 -8.55 5.80
CA HIS A 149 6.92 -8.39 5.17
C HIS A 149 7.07 -7.53 3.91
N PRO A 150 6.17 -7.66 2.92
CA PRO A 150 6.18 -6.78 1.76
C PRO A 150 5.85 -5.33 2.15
N ALA A 151 6.19 -4.39 1.29
CA ALA A 151 5.75 -3.01 1.42
C ALA A 151 4.29 -2.92 0.95
N HIS A 152 3.36 -2.55 1.86
CA HIS A 152 1.93 -2.55 1.58
C HIS A 152 1.52 -1.79 0.30
N PRO A 153 2.03 -0.58 -0.01
CA PRO A 153 1.63 0.12 -1.24
C PRO A 153 2.01 -0.60 -2.54
N THR A 154 2.88 -1.60 -2.46
CA THR A 154 3.29 -2.41 -3.63
C THR A 154 2.53 -3.72 -3.76
N PHE A 155 1.59 -4.01 -2.83
CA PHE A 155 0.92 -5.29 -2.73
C PHE A 155 -0.38 -5.30 -3.54
N TYR A 156 -0.34 -5.97 -4.70
CA TYR A 156 -1.47 -6.18 -5.61
C TYR A 156 -2.00 -7.59 -5.42
N VAL A 157 -3.32 -7.74 -5.29
CA VAL A 157 -3.96 -8.99 -4.89
C VAL A 157 -5.14 -9.29 -5.79
N ARG A 158 -5.35 -10.52 -6.21
CA ARG A 158 -6.58 -10.93 -6.89
C ARG A 158 -7.79 -10.63 -6.01
N ARG A 159 -8.85 -10.06 -6.60
CA ARG A 159 -10.08 -9.68 -5.87
C ARG A 159 -10.69 -10.86 -5.13
N GLU A 160 -10.68 -12.06 -5.72
CA GLU A 160 -11.17 -13.29 -5.10
C GLU A 160 -10.50 -13.67 -3.78
N VAL A 161 -9.26 -13.24 -3.55
CA VAL A 161 -8.54 -13.44 -2.27
C VAL A 161 -9.21 -12.64 -1.15
N TYR A 162 -9.62 -11.39 -1.43
CA TYR A 162 -10.39 -10.59 -0.48
C TYR A 162 -11.78 -11.21 -0.22
N GLU A 163 -12.44 -11.72 -1.24
CA GLU A 163 -13.74 -12.40 -1.11
C GLU A 163 -13.63 -13.66 -0.24
N LYS A 164 -12.54 -14.41 -0.39
CA LYS A 164 -12.33 -15.67 0.32
C LYS A 164 -11.81 -15.49 1.73
N TYR A 165 -10.90 -14.55 1.95
CA TYR A 165 -10.17 -14.42 3.21
C TYR A 165 -10.48 -13.12 3.97
N GLY A 166 -11.37 -12.28 3.43
CA GLY A 166 -11.82 -11.05 4.05
C GLY A 166 -10.92 -9.84 3.76
N VAL A 167 -11.42 -8.68 4.14
CA VAL A 167 -10.83 -7.35 3.91
C VAL A 167 -10.00 -6.90 5.12
N PHE A 168 -9.60 -5.63 5.19
CA PHE A 168 -8.87 -5.09 6.34
C PHE A 168 -9.70 -5.19 7.63
N ASP A 169 -9.07 -5.60 8.70
CA ASP A 169 -9.68 -5.60 10.02
C ASP A 169 -9.59 -4.20 10.65
N ILE A 170 -10.70 -3.48 10.64
CA ILE A 170 -10.79 -2.10 11.16
C ILE A 170 -10.63 -2.00 12.69
N SER A 171 -10.54 -3.12 13.42
CA SER A 171 -10.15 -3.09 14.84
C SER A 171 -8.67 -2.72 15.03
N PHE A 172 -7.88 -2.74 13.96
CA PHE A 172 -6.50 -2.24 13.91
C PHE A 172 -6.52 -0.82 13.30
N ASN A 173 -6.45 0.20 14.15
CA ASN A 173 -6.34 1.59 13.70
C ASN A 173 -4.98 1.92 13.06
N VAL A 174 -3.95 1.13 13.33
CA VAL A 174 -2.62 1.16 12.72
C VAL A 174 -2.19 -0.28 12.47
N SER A 175 -1.47 -0.56 11.39
CA SER A 175 -0.93 -1.87 11.02
C SER A 175 -1.98 -2.95 10.62
N ALA A 176 -3.19 -2.55 10.18
CA ALA A 176 -4.12 -3.50 9.58
C ALA A 176 -3.60 -4.06 8.24
N ASP A 177 -2.76 -3.29 7.54
CA ASP A 177 -2.01 -3.72 6.37
C ASP A 177 -1.07 -4.90 6.68
N PHE A 178 -0.34 -4.80 7.78
CA PHE A 178 0.51 -5.91 8.25
C PHE A 178 -0.34 -7.14 8.60
N GLU A 179 -1.47 -6.96 9.31
CA GLU A 179 -2.38 -8.05 9.66
C GLU A 179 -2.91 -8.74 8.40
N LEU A 180 -3.38 -7.98 7.42
CA LEU A 180 -3.92 -8.51 6.17
C LEU A 180 -2.86 -9.31 5.40
N MET A 181 -1.66 -8.78 5.23
CA MET A 181 -0.57 -9.48 4.54
C MET A 181 -0.11 -10.72 5.28
N LEU A 182 -0.03 -10.67 6.63
CA LEU A 182 0.25 -11.84 7.47
C LEU A 182 -0.81 -12.92 7.28
N ARG A 183 -2.08 -12.54 7.31
CA ARG A 183 -3.22 -13.45 7.12
C ARG A 183 -3.19 -14.09 5.73
N PHE A 184 -3.02 -13.31 4.69
CA PHE A 184 -3.01 -13.82 3.32
C PHE A 184 -1.79 -14.68 3.05
N ILE A 185 -0.60 -14.16 3.27
CA ILE A 185 0.65 -14.80 2.86
C ILE A 185 1.09 -15.88 3.84
N GLU A 186 1.13 -15.58 5.15
CA GLU A 186 1.70 -16.51 6.12
C GLU A 186 0.68 -17.55 6.59
N LYS A 187 -0.57 -17.15 6.88
CA LYS A 187 -1.61 -18.05 7.39
C LYS A 187 -2.27 -18.87 6.28
N HIS A 188 -2.74 -18.19 5.22
CA HIS A 188 -3.47 -18.85 4.13
C HIS A 188 -2.58 -19.31 2.99
N ARG A 189 -1.30 -18.98 3.01
CA ARG A 189 -0.29 -19.43 2.03
C ARG A 189 -0.71 -19.14 0.60
N ILE A 190 -1.33 -17.98 0.34
CA ILE A 190 -1.67 -17.60 -1.02
C ILE A 190 -0.40 -17.57 -1.87
N SER A 191 -0.52 -17.94 -3.14
CA SER A 191 0.59 -17.87 -4.09
C SER A 191 1.00 -16.43 -4.32
N ASN A 192 2.31 -16.14 -4.32
CA ASN A 192 2.78 -14.78 -4.44
C ASN A 192 4.09 -14.67 -5.20
N LEU A 193 4.29 -13.55 -5.87
CA LEU A 193 5.47 -13.25 -6.66
C LEU A 193 6.10 -11.94 -6.20
N TYR A 194 7.39 -11.97 -5.91
CA TYR A 194 8.19 -10.77 -5.73
C TYR A 194 8.71 -10.28 -7.08
N MET A 195 8.44 -9.03 -7.42
CA MET A 195 9.04 -8.33 -8.54
C MET A 195 10.23 -7.51 -8.05
N ASP A 196 11.45 -7.81 -8.51
CA ASP A 196 12.63 -6.95 -8.19
C ASP A 196 12.58 -5.67 -9.02
N ARG A 197 11.53 -4.88 -8.78
CA ARG A 197 11.24 -3.61 -9.40
C ARG A 197 10.69 -2.62 -8.38
N THR A 198 11.11 -1.35 -8.46
CA THR A 198 10.48 -0.28 -7.70
C THR A 198 9.14 0.08 -8.36
N LEU A 199 8.06 -0.04 -7.61
CA LEU A 199 6.70 0.22 -8.08
C LEU A 199 6.20 1.59 -7.63
N ILE A 200 6.55 2.01 -6.40
CA ILE A 200 5.95 3.16 -5.72
C ILE A 200 7.01 4.14 -5.22
N ARG A 201 6.73 5.43 -5.37
CA ARG A 201 7.35 6.53 -4.65
C ARG A 201 6.42 6.89 -3.51
N MET A 202 6.80 6.56 -2.28
CA MET A 202 6.06 6.86 -1.07
C MET A 202 6.55 8.17 -0.47
N ARG A 203 5.65 9.13 -0.31
CA ARG A 203 5.97 10.45 0.24
C ARG A 203 6.22 10.34 1.75
N MET A 204 7.26 11.02 2.24
CA MET A 204 7.52 11.12 3.68
C MET A 204 6.51 12.08 4.34
N GLY A 205 6.22 11.87 5.63
CA GLY A 205 5.30 12.75 6.37
C GLY A 205 3.88 12.21 6.53
N GLY A 206 3.57 11.03 5.94
CA GLY A 206 2.24 10.41 6.06
C GLY A 206 1.85 10.03 7.50
N GLU A 207 0.56 9.77 7.69
CA GLU A 207 -0.12 9.50 8.97
C GLU A 207 0.56 8.47 9.88
N SER A 208 1.20 7.43 9.33
CA SER A 208 1.76 6.31 10.09
C SER A 208 3.10 6.61 10.79
N THR A 209 3.81 7.67 10.39
CA THR A 209 5.16 7.99 10.89
C THR A 209 5.20 9.20 11.82
N GLY A 210 4.08 9.87 12.05
CA GLY A 210 4.02 11.20 12.65
C GLY A 210 4.22 11.29 14.18
N SER A 211 4.23 10.18 14.95
CA SER A 211 4.45 10.27 16.41
C SER A 211 4.97 8.98 17.04
N ILE A 212 5.73 9.13 18.14
CA ILE A 212 6.24 8.00 18.95
C ILE A 212 5.07 7.11 19.44
N GLY A 213 3.93 7.71 19.79
CA GLY A 213 2.73 6.98 20.22
C GLY A 213 2.18 6.07 19.11
N LYS A 214 2.16 6.50 17.85
CA LYS A 214 1.74 5.67 16.71
C LYS A 214 2.71 4.50 16.48
N ILE A 215 4.01 4.69 16.69
CA ILE A 215 5.03 3.62 16.58
C ILE A 215 4.80 2.55 17.66
N ILE A 216 4.56 2.96 18.91
CA ILE A 216 4.29 2.03 20.02
C ILE A 216 2.98 1.25 19.76
N THR A 217 1.91 1.95 19.36
CA THR A 217 0.62 1.33 19.02
C THR A 217 0.76 0.36 17.86
N GLY A 218 1.49 0.76 16.80
CA GLY A 218 1.77 -0.11 15.65
C GLY A 218 2.49 -1.40 16.06
N ASN A 219 3.49 -1.32 16.94
CA ASN A 219 4.19 -2.51 17.43
C ASN A 219 3.32 -3.42 18.29
N LYS A 220 2.44 -2.86 19.14
CA LYS A 220 1.45 -3.65 19.90
C LYS A 220 0.46 -4.33 18.93
N ASN A 221 0.00 -3.62 17.92
CA ASN A 221 -0.90 -4.17 16.92
C ASN A 221 -0.25 -5.28 16.08
N VAL A 222 1.03 -5.19 15.79
CA VAL A 222 1.78 -6.26 15.12
C VAL A 222 1.79 -7.55 15.97
N LEU A 223 2.04 -7.46 17.29
CA LEU A 223 1.97 -8.63 18.19
C LEU A 223 0.55 -9.21 18.23
N ARG A 224 -0.47 -8.34 18.36
CA ARG A 224 -1.87 -8.73 18.32
C ARG A 224 -2.25 -9.39 16.97
N ALA A 225 -1.70 -8.93 15.85
CA ALA A 225 -1.95 -9.53 14.54
C ALA A 225 -1.43 -10.98 14.47
N PHE A 226 -0.26 -11.26 15.04
CA PHE A 226 0.24 -12.62 15.16
C PHE A 226 -0.68 -13.51 16.01
N GLU A 227 -1.04 -13.04 17.20
CA GLU A 227 -1.93 -13.77 18.11
C GLU A 227 -3.28 -14.07 17.45
N LYS A 228 -3.92 -13.07 16.83
CA LYS A 228 -5.20 -13.22 16.15
C LYS A 228 -5.14 -14.25 15.01
N ASN A 229 -4.01 -14.35 14.34
CA ASN A 229 -3.81 -15.31 13.25
C ASN A 229 -3.26 -16.68 13.69
N GLY A 230 -3.11 -16.90 15.02
CA GLY A 230 -2.69 -18.17 15.60
C GLY A 230 -1.18 -18.39 15.62
N PHE A 231 -0.39 -17.35 15.41
CA PHE A 231 1.08 -17.43 15.48
C PHE A 231 1.58 -16.97 16.85
N LYS A 232 2.58 -17.67 17.35
CA LYS A 232 3.30 -17.30 18.59
C LYS A 232 4.63 -16.62 18.21
N VAL A 233 4.82 -15.40 18.67
CA VAL A 233 6.08 -14.66 18.52
C VAL A 233 6.53 -14.12 19.86
N SER A 234 7.84 -13.90 20.01
CA SER A 234 8.39 -13.29 21.21
C SER A 234 7.90 -11.83 21.37
N VAL A 235 7.71 -11.38 22.61
CA VAL A 235 7.43 -9.97 22.91
C VAL A 235 8.54 -9.03 22.41
N PHE A 236 9.75 -9.54 22.17
CA PHE A 236 10.87 -8.82 21.56
C PHE A 236 10.82 -8.78 20.02
N TYR A 237 9.81 -9.36 19.38
CA TYR A 237 9.64 -9.34 17.93
C TYR A 237 9.73 -7.92 17.31
N PRO A 238 9.14 -6.86 17.90
CA PRO A 238 9.28 -5.51 17.36
C PRO A 238 10.73 -5.05 17.27
N VAL A 239 11.57 -5.40 18.24
CA VAL A 239 13.00 -5.08 18.23
C VAL A 239 13.70 -5.84 17.10
N LYS A 240 13.45 -7.16 16.97
CA LYS A 240 13.99 -7.99 15.88
C LYS A 240 13.65 -7.42 14.50
N ARG A 241 12.41 -6.94 14.31
CA ARG A 241 11.92 -6.35 13.07
C ARG A 241 12.57 -4.99 12.74
N LEU A 242 12.88 -4.19 13.76
CA LEU A 242 13.41 -2.83 13.58
C LEU A 242 14.92 -2.78 13.41
N LEU A 243 15.66 -3.75 13.96
CA LEU A 243 17.13 -3.81 13.90
C LEU A 243 17.69 -3.73 12.46
N PRO A 244 17.22 -4.53 11.48
CA PRO A 244 17.70 -4.44 10.10
C PRO A 244 17.43 -3.05 9.49
N LYS A 245 16.25 -2.47 9.76
CA LYS A 245 15.88 -1.13 9.26
C LYS A 245 16.77 -0.03 9.84
N ALA A 246 17.14 -0.13 11.11
CA ALA A 246 18.06 0.82 11.76
C ALA A 246 19.47 0.71 11.18
N ILE A 247 19.95 -0.51 10.93
CA ILE A 247 21.26 -0.76 10.31
C ILE A 247 21.30 -0.19 8.89
N ASP A 248 20.24 -0.38 8.09
CA ASP A 248 20.15 0.14 6.73
C ASP A 248 20.07 1.68 6.71
N MET A 249 19.37 2.30 7.67
CA MET A 249 19.38 3.76 7.84
C MET A 249 20.77 4.32 8.12
N ILE A 250 21.55 3.66 8.99
CA ILE A 250 22.92 4.07 9.32
C ILE A 250 23.82 3.92 8.09
N LYS A 251 23.74 2.78 7.39
CA LYS A 251 24.51 2.55 6.17
C LYS A 251 24.21 3.56 5.06
N ASN A 252 22.93 3.91 4.89
CA ASN A 252 22.52 4.90 3.89
C ASN A 252 23.00 6.32 4.25
N LYS A 253 22.91 6.74 5.53
CA LYS A 253 23.48 8.03 5.97
C LYS A 253 24.98 8.15 5.72
N LEU A 254 25.72 7.05 5.81
CA LEU A 254 27.16 7.03 5.55
C LEU A 254 27.50 7.07 4.04
N LYS A 255 26.63 6.56 3.17
CA LYS A 255 26.80 6.62 1.72
C LYS A 255 26.51 8.00 1.10
N PHE A 256 25.58 8.76 1.70
CA PHE A 256 25.23 10.11 1.22
C PHE A 256 26.09 11.23 1.84
N LYS A 257 27.08 10.89 2.68
CA LYS A 257 28.08 11.84 3.20
C LYS A 257 29.42 11.82 2.44
N LYS A 258 29.51 11.03 1.39
CA LYS A 258 30.60 11.04 0.41
C LYS A 258 30.09 11.58 -0.92
#